data_dd4df7f05be60da2625d65bcf374fb42
#
_entry.id   dd4df7f05be60da2625d65bcf374fb42
#
_cell.length_a   1.000
_cell.length_b   1.000
_cell.length_c   1.000
_cell.angle_alpha   90.00
_cell.angle_beta   90.00
_cell.angle_gamma   90.00
#
_symmetry.space_group_name_H-M   'P 1'
#
loop_
_entity.id
_entity.type
_entity.pdbx_description
1 polymer ?
#
loop_
_entity_poly.entity_id
_entity_poly.type
_entity_poly.pdbx_seq_one_letter_code
_entity_poly.pdbx_strand_id
1 'polypeptide(L)'
;MIGITGVTGKLGSYVADLVNQQGISSIHLARSPERAKVYASAEIRKMVYANTPEVVEALKGIDVLLMVSARENPERVEEHKIFLDAAKLAGVQHIVYTSFYGADEKATFTLSRDHAQTEAYIKKLGFTYTFLRDNFYLDFFIDIALENGEIRGPAGRGRVSAVARKDTSR
;
A
#
# COMPACT_ATOMS: atom_id res chain seq x y z
N MET A 1 0.00 1.82 -18.18
CA MET A 1 0.98 2.49 -17.28
C MET A 1 0.78 1.97 -15.85
N ILE A 2 1.88 1.78 -15.09
CA ILE A 2 1.84 1.37 -13.68
C ILE A 2 1.92 2.60 -12.78
N GLY A 3 1.00 2.72 -11.81
CA GLY A 3 1.06 3.69 -10.73
C GLY A 3 1.48 3.04 -9.41
N ILE A 4 2.30 3.71 -8.62
CA ILE A 4 2.79 3.19 -7.32
C ILE A 4 2.53 4.25 -6.26
N THR A 5 1.70 3.92 -5.24
CA THR A 5 1.54 4.76 -4.04
C THR A 5 2.59 4.43 -2.99
N GLY A 6 2.76 5.31 -2.01
CA GLY A 6 3.63 5.03 -0.87
C GLY A 6 5.13 4.99 -1.20
N VAL A 7 5.57 5.55 -2.32
CA VAL A 7 6.98 5.52 -2.79
C VAL A 7 7.98 6.20 -1.85
N THR A 8 7.52 7.01 -0.91
CA THR A 8 8.34 7.62 0.16
C THR A 8 8.42 6.76 1.42
N GLY A 9 7.66 5.65 1.47
CA GLY A 9 7.69 4.67 2.56
C GLY A 9 8.62 3.49 2.27
N LYS A 10 8.87 2.65 3.29
CA LYS A 10 9.80 1.50 3.19
C LYS A 10 9.41 0.52 2.06
N LEU A 11 8.18 0.04 2.01
CA LEU A 11 7.75 -0.95 0.99
C LEU A 11 7.67 -0.33 -0.41
N GLY A 12 6.95 0.79 -0.54
CA GLY A 12 6.76 1.43 -1.85
C GLY A 12 8.06 1.88 -2.50
N SER A 13 9.07 2.29 -1.72
CA SER A 13 10.39 2.64 -2.26
C SER A 13 11.12 1.42 -2.82
N TYR A 14 11.05 0.25 -2.17
CA TYR A 14 11.63 -0.98 -2.71
C TYR A 14 10.98 -1.40 -4.04
N VAL A 15 9.65 -1.32 -4.12
CA VAL A 15 8.94 -1.61 -5.37
C VAL A 15 9.33 -0.62 -6.47
N ALA A 16 9.40 0.67 -6.15
CA ALA A 16 9.85 1.71 -7.09
C ALA A 16 11.28 1.46 -7.60
N ASP A 17 12.19 1.06 -6.70
CA ASP A 17 13.56 0.66 -7.09
C ASP A 17 13.56 -0.52 -8.07
N LEU A 18 12.80 -1.58 -7.78
CA LEU A 18 12.74 -2.78 -8.63
C LEU A 18 12.11 -2.49 -10.00
N VAL A 19 11.01 -1.75 -10.04
CA VAL A 19 10.35 -1.34 -11.29
C VAL A 19 11.30 -0.52 -12.17
N ASN A 20 12.03 0.42 -11.57
CA ASN A 20 13.04 1.20 -12.28
C ASN A 20 14.21 0.33 -12.77
N GLN A 21 14.72 -0.61 -11.96
CA GLN A 21 15.80 -1.53 -12.36
C GLN A 21 15.41 -2.39 -13.56
N GLN A 22 14.13 -2.71 -13.72
CA GLN A 22 13.60 -3.42 -14.89
C GLN A 22 13.34 -2.52 -16.09
N GLY A 23 13.64 -1.22 -16.01
CA GLY A 23 13.40 -0.26 -17.08
C GLY A 23 11.92 0.01 -17.37
N ILE A 24 11.02 -0.32 -16.43
CA ILE A 24 9.58 -0.16 -16.61
C ILE A 24 9.18 1.28 -16.28
N SER A 25 8.50 1.93 -17.24
CA SER A 25 7.94 3.27 -17.01
C SER A 25 6.80 3.25 -16.01
N SER A 26 6.83 4.17 -15.04
CA SER A 26 5.85 4.20 -13.95
C SER A 26 5.53 5.61 -13.49
N ILE A 27 4.40 5.76 -12.79
CA ILE A 27 3.98 6.99 -12.13
C ILE A 27 4.08 6.79 -10.62
N HIS A 28 4.90 7.58 -9.97
CA HIS A 28 5.12 7.55 -8.54
C HIS A 28 4.23 8.58 -7.85
N LEU A 29 3.35 8.09 -6.98
CA LEU A 29 2.35 8.87 -6.29
C LEU A 29 2.78 9.12 -4.85
N ALA A 30 3.01 10.39 -4.51
CA ALA A 30 3.52 10.78 -3.20
C ALA A 30 2.78 11.98 -2.61
N ARG A 31 2.54 11.97 -1.30
CA ARG A 31 2.03 13.13 -0.55
C ARG A 31 3.05 14.28 -0.54
N SER A 32 4.32 13.93 -0.46
CA SER A 32 5.47 14.83 -0.44
C SER A 32 6.43 14.43 -1.57
N PRO A 33 6.21 14.92 -2.80
CA PRO A 33 7.01 14.57 -3.98
C PRO A 33 8.50 14.83 -3.83
N GLU A 34 8.87 15.86 -3.09
CA GLU A 34 10.25 16.26 -2.80
C GLU A 34 11.03 15.22 -2.00
N ARG A 35 10.33 14.28 -1.36
CA ARG A 35 10.93 13.16 -0.61
C ARG A 35 11.03 11.87 -1.42
N ALA A 36 10.42 11.84 -2.60
CA ALA A 36 10.46 10.68 -3.47
C ALA A 36 11.79 10.61 -4.22
N LYS A 37 12.31 9.41 -4.36
CA LYS A 37 13.51 9.16 -5.18
C LYS A 37 13.18 9.38 -6.65
N VAL A 38 14.02 10.13 -7.34
CA VAL A 38 13.87 10.43 -8.77
C VAL A 38 14.50 9.32 -9.60
N TYR A 39 13.79 8.87 -10.63
CA TYR A 39 14.25 7.90 -11.62
C TYR A 39 13.97 8.42 -13.03
N ALA A 40 14.83 8.10 -13.97
CA ALA A 40 14.65 8.49 -15.36
C ALA A 40 13.40 7.86 -16.02
N SER A 41 12.97 6.70 -15.52
CA SER A 41 11.82 5.95 -16.02
C SER A 41 10.50 6.28 -15.29
N ALA A 42 10.50 7.21 -14.32
CA ALA A 42 9.33 7.49 -13.51
C ALA A 42 8.97 8.97 -13.48
N GLU A 43 7.67 9.24 -13.62
CA GLU A 43 7.06 10.54 -13.34
C GLU A 43 6.59 10.58 -11.87
N ILE A 44 6.86 11.67 -11.16
CA ILE A 44 6.39 11.85 -9.78
C ILE A 44 5.22 12.82 -9.78
N ARG A 45 4.09 12.40 -9.20
CA ARG A 45 2.89 13.23 -9.05
C ARG A 45 2.51 13.37 -7.58
N LYS A 46 2.04 14.56 -7.19
CA LYS A 46 1.49 14.79 -5.86
C LYS A 46 0.13 14.10 -5.73
N MET A 47 -0.04 13.32 -4.67
CA MET A 47 -1.26 12.58 -4.39
C MET A 47 -1.45 12.35 -2.89
N VAL A 48 -2.69 12.45 -2.43
CA VAL A 48 -3.15 12.08 -1.09
C VAL A 48 -4.31 11.08 -1.22
N TYR A 49 -4.63 10.37 -0.15
CA TYR A 49 -5.81 9.49 -0.12
C TYR A 49 -7.08 10.34 0.04
N ALA A 50 -7.57 10.85 -1.08
CA ALA A 50 -8.76 11.69 -1.16
C ALA A 50 -9.43 11.50 -2.54
N ASN A 51 -10.65 12.04 -2.69
CA ASN A 51 -11.35 12.12 -3.98
C ASN A 51 -11.55 13.59 -4.32
N THR A 52 -10.52 14.21 -4.88
CA THR A 52 -10.55 15.59 -5.38
C THR A 52 -10.17 15.60 -6.86
N PRO A 53 -10.52 16.65 -7.61
CA PRO A 53 -10.13 16.77 -9.02
C PRO A 53 -8.63 16.60 -9.26
N GLU A 54 -7.80 17.11 -8.34
CA GLU A 54 -6.33 17.01 -8.43
C GLU A 54 -5.86 15.56 -8.25
N VAL A 55 -6.50 14.79 -7.36
CA VAL A 55 -6.19 13.37 -7.16
C VAL A 55 -6.63 12.54 -8.36
N VAL A 56 -7.81 12.80 -8.91
CA VAL A 56 -8.29 12.14 -10.14
C VAL A 56 -7.33 12.44 -11.29
N GLU A 57 -6.90 13.71 -11.46
CA GLU A 57 -5.92 14.08 -12.48
C GLU A 57 -4.57 13.38 -12.29
N ALA A 58 -4.08 13.30 -11.04
CA ALA A 58 -2.83 12.62 -10.72
C ALA A 58 -2.87 11.11 -11.06
N LEU A 59 -4.05 10.49 -11.07
CA LEU A 59 -4.25 9.09 -11.37
C LEU A 59 -4.49 8.80 -12.86
N LYS A 60 -4.70 9.82 -13.69
CA LYS A 60 -4.95 9.63 -15.14
C LYS A 60 -3.79 8.93 -15.84
N GLY A 61 -4.13 8.03 -16.76
CA GLY A 61 -3.18 7.25 -17.55
C GLY A 61 -2.58 6.06 -16.81
N ILE A 62 -3.01 5.79 -15.56
CA ILE A 62 -2.65 4.60 -14.81
C ILE A 62 -3.67 3.50 -15.12
N ASP A 63 -3.19 2.37 -15.64
CA ASP A 63 -4.01 1.18 -15.88
C ASP A 63 -3.99 0.23 -14.67
N VAL A 64 -2.79 0.03 -14.08
CA VAL A 64 -2.54 -0.82 -12.92
C VAL A 64 -2.00 0.04 -11.78
N LEU A 65 -2.67 0.03 -10.65
CA LEU A 65 -2.29 0.81 -9.47
C LEU A 65 -1.85 -0.11 -8.33
N LEU A 66 -0.57 -0.03 -7.93
CA LEU A 66 -0.14 -0.58 -6.66
C LEU A 66 -0.55 0.39 -5.54
N MET A 67 -1.58 0.00 -4.82
CA MET A 67 -2.10 0.70 -3.65
C MET A 67 -1.47 0.14 -2.38
N VAL A 68 -0.41 0.79 -1.89
CA VAL A 68 0.15 0.48 -0.57
C VAL A 68 -0.81 1.01 0.47
N SER A 69 -1.26 0.18 1.41
CA SER A 69 -2.24 0.56 2.42
C SER A 69 -1.78 1.77 3.26
N ALA A 70 -2.73 2.65 3.58
CA ALA A 70 -2.47 3.84 4.40
C ALA A 70 -2.01 3.46 5.82
N ARG A 71 -1.40 4.42 6.53
CA ARG A 71 -1.05 4.25 7.95
C ARG A 71 -2.28 3.92 8.79
N GLU A 72 -2.05 3.28 9.92
CA GLU A 72 -3.10 3.06 10.93
C GLU A 72 -3.64 4.38 11.48
N ASN A 73 -4.94 4.56 11.34
CA ASN A 73 -5.72 5.63 11.95
C ASN A 73 -7.22 5.24 11.90
N PRO A 74 -8.11 5.86 12.69
CA PRO A 74 -9.53 5.54 12.71
C PRO A 74 -10.24 5.72 11.35
N GLU A 75 -9.79 6.65 10.52
CA GLU A 75 -10.37 7.01 9.23
C GLU A 75 -9.79 6.21 8.06
N ARG A 76 -8.84 5.30 8.31
CA ARG A 76 -8.08 4.55 7.30
C ARG A 76 -8.95 3.89 6.23
N VAL A 77 -10.01 3.22 6.64
CA VAL A 77 -10.92 2.54 5.71
C VAL A 77 -11.65 3.53 4.83
N GLU A 78 -12.07 4.66 5.39
CA GLU A 78 -12.74 5.71 4.63
C GLU A 78 -11.75 6.42 3.67
N GLU A 79 -10.53 6.70 4.12
CA GLU A 79 -9.45 7.20 3.26
C GLU A 79 -9.22 6.27 2.05
N HIS A 80 -9.22 4.94 2.28
CA HIS A 80 -9.10 3.96 1.19
C HIS A 80 -10.27 4.03 0.23
N LYS A 81 -11.51 4.09 0.73
CA LYS A 81 -12.72 4.12 -0.10
C LYS A 81 -12.78 5.34 -0.99
N ILE A 82 -12.59 6.54 -0.42
CA ILE A 82 -12.64 7.78 -1.20
C ILE A 82 -11.52 7.85 -2.24
N PHE A 83 -10.34 7.31 -1.94
CA PHE A 83 -9.24 7.21 -2.90
C PHE A 83 -9.55 6.20 -4.03
N LEU A 84 -10.17 5.07 -3.72
CA LEU A 84 -10.59 4.09 -4.72
C LEU A 84 -11.69 4.65 -5.63
N ASP A 85 -12.59 5.50 -5.12
CA ASP A 85 -13.56 6.24 -5.94
C ASP A 85 -12.84 7.17 -6.93
N ALA A 86 -11.81 7.90 -6.49
CA ALA A 86 -11.00 8.73 -7.37
C ALA A 86 -10.26 7.89 -8.44
N ALA A 87 -9.71 6.72 -8.04
CA ALA A 87 -9.07 5.80 -8.98
C ALA A 87 -10.05 5.27 -10.03
N LYS A 88 -11.30 5.01 -9.63
CA LYS A 88 -12.35 4.60 -10.57
C LYS A 88 -12.71 5.70 -11.56
N LEU A 89 -12.85 6.93 -11.08
CA LEU A 89 -13.12 8.11 -11.92
C LEU A 89 -11.96 8.40 -12.89
N ALA A 90 -10.73 8.14 -12.49
CA ALA A 90 -9.53 8.32 -13.32
C ALA A 90 -9.37 7.24 -14.40
N GLY A 91 -10.15 6.15 -14.35
CA GLY A 91 -10.10 5.05 -15.33
C GLY A 91 -9.10 3.95 -14.99
N VAL A 92 -8.58 3.88 -13.76
CA VAL A 92 -7.75 2.75 -13.30
C VAL A 92 -8.55 1.46 -13.44
N GLN A 93 -7.92 0.41 -13.97
CA GLN A 93 -8.59 -0.86 -14.26
C GLN A 93 -8.27 -1.94 -13.24
N HIS A 94 -7.01 -2.00 -12.78
CA HIS A 94 -6.53 -3.05 -11.88
C HIS A 94 -5.91 -2.47 -10.63
N ILE A 95 -6.33 -2.97 -9.47
CA ILE A 95 -5.76 -2.61 -8.16
C ILE A 95 -4.91 -3.79 -7.65
N VAL A 96 -3.62 -3.55 -7.45
CA VAL A 96 -2.76 -4.42 -6.66
C VAL A 96 -2.72 -3.80 -5.25
N TYR A 97 -3.33 -4.46 -4.28
CA TYR A 97 -3.50 -3.91 -2.94
C TYR A 97 -2.68 -4.68 -1.90
N THR A 98 -1.87 -3.96 -1.12
CA THR A 98 -1.18 -4.57 0.03
C THR A 98 -2.19 -4.79 1.15
N SER A 99 -2.72 -6.02 1.19
CA SER A 99 -3.70 -6.48 2.17
C SER A 99 -3.01 -7.18 3.34
N PHE A 100 -3.76 -7.91 4.15
CA PHE A 100 -3.25 -8.59 5.34
C PHE A 100 -3.68 -10.06 5.37
N TYR A 101 -2.76 -10.94 5.79
CA TYR A 101 -3.07 -12.34 6.03
C TYR A 101 -4.19 -12.47 7.07
N GLY A 102 -5.23 -13.22 6.74
CA GLY A 102 -6.40 -13.34 7.61
C GLY A 102 -7.31 -12.09 7.58
N ALA A 103 -7.30 -11.31 6.49
CA ALA A 103 -8.30 -10.25 6.27
C ALA A 103 -9.71 -10.84 6.33
N ASP A 104 -10.44 -10.53 7.40
CA ASP A 104 -11.78 -11.02 7.70
C ASP A 104 -12.53 -9.96 8.53
N GLU A 105 -13.79 -9.67 8.17
CA GLU A 105 -14.61 -8.67 8.86
C GLU A 105 -14.90 -9.04 10.32
N LYS A 106 -14.83 -10.32 10.67
CA LYS A 106 -15.06 -10.85 12.02
C LYS A 106 -13.76 -11.06 12.80
N ALA A 107 -12.60 -10.77 12.22
CA ALA A 107 -11.33 -10.94 12.90
C ALA A 107 -11.26 -10.14 14.20
N THR A 108 -10.63 -10.70 15.22
CA THR A 108 -10.35 -9.98 16.48
C THR A 108 -9.39 -8.80 16.24
N PHE A 109 -8.44 -8.98 15.35
CA PHE A 109 -7.44 -7.96 15.02
C PHE A 109 -8.03 -6.87 14.12
N THR A 110 -7.99 -5.64 14.61
CA THR A 110 -8.64 -4.48 13.96
C THR A 110 -8.15 -4.28 12.51
N LEU A 111 -6.84 -4.36 12.29
CA LEU A 111 -6.28 -4.19 10.95
C LEU A 111 -6.75 -5.25 9.95
N SER A 112 -6.98 -6.49 10.40
CA SER A 112 -7.57 -7.52 9.53
C SER A 112 -8.95 -7.10 9.03
N ARG A 113 -9.77 -6.46 9.90
CA ARG A 113 -11.09 -5.94 9.53
C ARG A 113 -10.99 -4.79 8.52
N ASP A 114 -10.04 -3.87 8.73
CA ASP A 114 -9.81 -2.74 7.82
C ASP A 114 -9.43 -3.22 6.42
N HIS A 115 -8.53 -4.21 6.36
CA HIS A 115 -8.12 -4.80 5.09
C HIS A 115 -9.28 -5.54 4.41
N ALA A 116 -10.08 -6.30 5.17
CA ALA A 116 -11.26 -6.99 4.63
C ALA A 116 -12.29 -6.00 4.04
N GLN A 117 -12.57 -4.91 4.73
CA GLN A 117 -13.47 -3.87 4.24
C GLN A 117 -12.93 -3.20 2.97
N THR A 118 -11.61 -2.94 2.90
CA THR A 118 -10.98 -2.37 1.70
C THR A 118 -11.05 -3.35 0.53
N GLU A 119 -10.75 -4.64 0.73
CA GLU A 119 -10.90 -5.68 -0.29
C GLU A 119 -12.33 -5.77 -0.82
N ALA A 120 -13.33 -5.75 0.09
CA ALA A 120 -14.73 -5.77 -0.27
C ALA A 120 -15.13 -4.54 -1.12
N TYR A 121 -14.59 -3.37 -0.78
CA TYR A 121 -14.86 -2.14 -1.52
C TYR A 121 -14.23 -2.15 -2.92
N ILE A 122 -13.00 -2.63 -3.07
CA ILE A 122 -12.34 -2.82 -4.38
C ILE A 122 -13.20 -3.71 -5.28
N LYS A 123 -13.69 -4.84 -4.75
CA LYS A 123 -14.61 -5.74 -5.47
C LYS A 123 -15.92 -5.05 -5.85
N LYS A 124 -16.53 -4.31 -4.90
CA LYS A 124 -17.78 -3.57 -5.11
C LYS A 124 -17.68 -2.57 -6.27
N LEU A 125 -16.54 -1.90 -6.41
CA LEU A 125 -16.29 -0.93 -7.49
C LEU A 125 -16.04 -1.60 -8.85
N GLY A 126 -15.92 -2.91 -8.91
CA GLY A 126 -15.74 -3.67 -10.16
C GLY A 126 -14.34 -3.49 -10.77
N PHE A 127 -13.31 -3.28 -9.96
CA PHE A 127 -11.93 -3.37 -10.41
C PHE A 127 -11.54 -4.83 -10.66
N THR A 128 -10.63 -5.07 -11.59
CA THR A 128 -9.79 -6.25 -11.49
C THR A 128 -8.81 -6.05 -10.33
N TYR A 129 -8.43 -7.12 -9.64
CA TYR A 129 -7.63 -6.95 -8.42
C TYR A 129 -6.66 -8.09 -8.18
N THR A 130 -5.59 -7.75 -7.46
CA THR A 130 -4.65 -8.68 -6.82
C THR A 130 -4.46 -8.25 -5.38
N PHE A 131 -4.76 -9.13 -4.42
CA PHE A 131 -4.54 -8.86 -2.99
C PHE A 131 -3.27 -9.54 -2.53
N LEU A 132 -2.27 -8.74 -2.19
CA LEU A 132 -1.04 -9.20 -1.56
C LEU A 132 -1.30 -9.26 -0.06
N ARG A 133 -1.70 -10.42 0.43
CA ARG A 133 -2.04 -10.61 1.85
C ARG A 133 -0.77 -10.86 2.66
N ASP A 134 -0.07 -9.78 2.95
CA ASP A 134 1.13 -9.79 3.79
C ASP A 134 0.80 -10.15 5.23
N ASN A 135 1.82 -10.54 5.99
CA ASN A 135 1.75 -10.66 7.44
C ASN A 135 2.63 -9.55 8.06
N PHE A 136 2.97 -9.66 9.33
CA PHE A 136 3.91 -8.74 9.96
C PHE A 136 5.27 -8.75 9.26
N TYR A 137 5.89 -7.58 9.17
CA TYR A 137 7.22 -7.44 8.62
C TYR A 137 8.29 -7.69 9.68
N LEU A 138 9.34 -8.45 9.32
CA LEU A 138 10.51 -8.66 10.19
C LEU A 138 11.14 -7.34 10.63
N ASP A 139 11.17 -6.36 9.73
CA ASP A 139 11.65 -5.01 10.01
C ASP A 139 10.99 -4.36 11.24
N PHE A 140 9.70 -4.63 11.46
CA PHE A 140 8.96 -4.11 12.61
C PHE A 140 9.51 -4.67 13.94
N PHE A 141 9.80 -5.95 13.99
CA PHE A 141 10.36 -6.58 15.20
C PHE A 141 11.79 -6.12 15.47
N ILE A 142 12.57 -5.89 14.42
CA ILE A 142 13.92 -5.35 14.52
C ILE A 142 13.87 -3.91 15.06
N ASP A 143 12.99 -3.07 14.51
CA ASP A 143 12.80 -1.69 14.97
C ASP A 143 12.46 -1.66 16.47
N ILE A 144 11.51 -2.49 16.93
CA ILE A 144 11.13 -2.61 18.36
C ILE A 144 12.32 -3.05 19.22
N ALA A 145 13.08 -4.06 18.77
CA ALA A 145 14.23 -4.57 19.52
C ALA A 145 15.35 -3.52 19.65
N LEU A 146 15.56 -2.74 18.60
CA LEU A 146 16.56 -1.65 18.61
C LEU A 146 16.15 -0.48 19.51
N GLU A 147 14.86 -0.14 19.53
CA GLU A 147 14.34 0.96 20.34
C GLU A 147 14.26 0.62 21.84
N ASN A 148 13.86 -0.61 22.16
CA ASN A 148 13.55 -1.00 23.54
C ASN A 148 14.53 -2.01 24.14
N GLY A 149 15.51 -2.53 23.38
CA GLY A 149 16.43 -3.57 23.81
C GLY A 149 15.82 -4.96 23.91
N GLU A 150 14.49 -5.08 23.71
CA GLU A 150 13.75 -6.34 23.83
C GLU A 150 12.42 -6.29 23.06
N ILE A 151 11.86 -7.45 22.75
CA ILE A 151 10.52 -7.60 22.21
C ILE A 151 9.62 -8.17 23.30
N ARG A 152 8.68 -7.37 23.82
CA ARG A 152 7.70 -7.79 24.82
C ARG A 152 6.31 -7.95 24.20
N GLY A 153 5.59 -8.97 24.62
CA GLY A 153 4.21 -9.18 24.23
C GLY A 153 3.63 -10.48 24.84
N PRO A 154 2.31 -10.59 24.94
CA PRO A 154 1.63 -11.76 25.51
C PRO A 154 1.56 -12.92 24.50
N ALA A 155 2.70 -13.25 23.84
CA ALA A 155 2.73 -14.22 22.75
C ALA A 155 2.90 -15.67 23.21
N GLY A 156 3.37 -15.91 24.44
CA GLY A 156 3.64 -17.25 24.97
C GLY A 156 4.55 -18.05 24.04
N ARG A 157 4.05 -19.18 23.52
CA ARG A 157 4.72 -20.02 22.52
C ARG A 157 4.20 -19.78 21.10
N GLY A 158 3.51 -18.67 20.86
CA GLY A 158 2.99 -18.29 19.57
C GLY A 158 4.08 -18.20 18.51
N ARG A 159 3.69 -18.43 17.24
CA ARG A 159 4.55 -18.27 16.07
C ARG A 159 3.91 -17.30 15.12
N VAL A 160 4.72 -16.50 14.45
CA VAL A 160 4.28 -15.57 13.39
C VAL A 160 5.09 -15.85 12.13
N SER A 161 4.42 -15.90 10.99
CA SER A 161 5.06 -15.91 9.68
C SER A 161 5.34 -14.47 9.30
N ALA A 162 6.56 -14.00 9.51
CA ALA A 162 6.97 -12.65 9.18
C ALA A 162 7.94 -12.68 7.99
N VAL A 163 7.91 -11.63 7.17
CA VAL A 163 8.72 -11.46 5.96
C VAL A 163 9.39 -10.09 5.97
N ALA A 164 10.59 -9.96 5.41
CA ALA A 164 11.20 -8.65 5.25
C ALA A 164 10.48 -7.84 4.17
N ARG A 165 10.26 -6.53 4.40
CA ARG A 165 9.63 -5.63 3.39
C ARG A 165 10.33 -5.69 2.04
N LYS A 166 11.66 -5.84 2.04
CA LYS A 166 12.45 -5.99 0.81
C LYS A 166 12.08 -7.25 0.01
N ASP A 167 11.74 -8.34 0.69
CA ASP A 167 11.36 -9.60 0.01
C ASP A 167 9.89 -9.54 -0.44
N THR A 168 9.02 -8.87 0.31
CA THR A 168 7.64 -8.59 -0.10
C THR A 168 7.56 -7.74 -1.38
N SER A 169 8.56 -6.92 -1.66
CA SER A 169 8.58 -6.03 -2.84
C SER A 169 8.90 -6.74 -4.16
N ARG A 170 9.32 -8.00 -4.12
CA ARG A 170 9.68 -8.84 -5.28
C ARG A 170 8.47 -9.56 -5.87
#